data_8c981d9a6cfe99a46677f44351aedd77
#
_entry.id   8c981d9a6cfe99a46677f44351aedd77
#
_cell.length_a   1.000
_cell.length_b   1.000
_cell.length_c   1.000
_cell.angle_alpha   90.00
_cell.angle_beta   90.00
_cell.angle_gamma   90.00
#
_symmetry.space_group_name_H-M   'P 1'
#
loop_
_entity.id
_entity.type
_entity.pdbx_description
1 polymer ?
#
loop_
_entity_poly.entity_id
_entity_poly.type
_entity_poly.pdbx_seq_one_letter_code
_entity_poly.pdbx_strand_id
1 'polypeptide(L)'
;CGVLTGSGAVTNTARVSAGDAVVVVGCGGVGIGAIQAARLAGAHPIVAVDPSADKRQAALGFGATHTADPSRGDPSTGDLATVITEATGGHLADHVLVTTGAPAALDGAIDLLAPMGQLVIVGMAGDDVTIDVAPSWLAAANKSILGSKMGTARVAVDVPALIEHHRAGRLDLAGMVSTTHTLDDIDRAFDEVWRGDVVRTVVLPKGSPALPQAQDAG
;
A
#
# COMPACT_ATOMS: atom_id res chain seq x y z
N CYS A 1 -7.49 9.11 7.18
CA CYS A 1 -6.09 9.34 6.84
C CYS A 1 -5.53 8.21 5.96
N GLY A 2 -5.57 6.92 6.40
CA GLY A 2 -4.89 5.84 5.69
C GLY A 2 -5.33 5.66 4.23
N VAL A 3 -6.62 5.55 3.98
CA VAL A 3 -7.15 5.39 2.61
C VAL A 3 -6.83 6.60 1.74
N LEU A 4 -7.05 7.81 2.25
CA LEU A 4 -6.74 9.05 1.53
C LEU A 4 -5.25 9.12 1.17
N THR A 5 -4.37 8.75 2.11
CA THR A 5 -2.91 8.73 1.89
C THR A 5 -2.51 7.72 0.83
N GLY A 6 -2.98 6.47 0.95
CA GLY A 6 -2.66 5.42 -0.02
C GLY A 6 -3.21 5.72 -1.41
N SER A 7 -4.48 6.11 -1.50
CA SER A 7 -5.10 6.46 -2.77
C SER A 7 -4.43 7.66 -3.43
N GLY A 8 -4.16 8.72 -2.67
CA GLY A 8 -3.51 9.92 -3.19
C GLY A 8 -2.05 9.68 -3.60
N ALA A 9 -1.33 8.76 -2.93
CA ALA A 9 0.00 8.37 -3.35
C ALA A 9 -0.01 7.78 -4.78
N VAL A 10 -1.02 6.99 -5.09
CA VAL A 10 -1.23 6.41 -6.43
C VAL A 10 -1.69 7.46 -7.44
N THR A 11 -2.75 8.22 -7.12
CA THR A 11 -3.43 9.08 -8.10
C THR A 11 -2.79 10.45 -8.26
N ASN A 12 -2.35 11.07 -7.15
CA ASN A 12 -1.86 12.45 -7.15
C ASN A 12 -0.33 12.52 -7.25
N THR A 13 0.39 11.61 -6.54
CA THR A 13 1.86 11.62 -6.50
C THR A 13 2.44 10.81 -7.65
N ALA A 14 2.18 9.50 -7.69
CA ALA A 14 2.70 8.60 -8.72
C ALA A 14 2.03 8.80 -10.09
N ARG A 15 0.75 9.19 -10.09
CA ARG A 15 -0.08 9.33 -11.31
C ARG A 15 -0.14 8.04 -12.12
N VAL A 16 -0.35 6.96 -11.42
CA VAL A 16 -0.46 5.61 -11.98
C VAL A 16 -1.50 5.58 -13.09
N SER A 17 -1.16 4.97 -14.19
CA SER A 17 -1.98 4.82 -15.39
C SER A 17 -2.39 3.35 -15.60
N ALA A 18 -3.35 3.13 -16.47
CA ALA A 18 -3.76 1.78 -16.83
C ALA A 18 -2.62 1.01 -17.51
N GLY A 19 -2.36 -0.19 -17.01
CA GLY A 19 -1.28 -1.06 -17.50
C GLY A 19 0.05 -0.89 -16.75
N ASP A 20 0.22 0.14 -15.92
CA ASP A 20 1.44 0.32 -15.13
C ASP A 20 1.61 -0.82 -14.12
N ALA A 21 2.83 -1.31 -13.98
CA ALA A 21 3.21 -2.28 -12.95
C ALA A 21 3.48 -1.56 -11.62
N VAL A 22 2.71 -1.92 -10.60
CA VAL A 22 2.76 -1.27 -9.28
C VAL A 22 3.18 -2.25 -8.20
N VAL A 23 4.20 -1.89 -7.43
CA VAL A 23 4.61 -2.60 -6.22
C VAL A 23 4.25 -1.77 -4.99
N VAL A 24 3.54 -2.37 -4.04
CA VAL A 24 3.17 -1.73 -2.77
C VAL A 24 3.89 -2.46 -1.64
N VAL A 25 4.84 -1.77 -1.00
CA VAL A 25 5.61 -2.29 0.14
C VAL A 25 4.95 -1.83 1.44
N GLY A 26 4.43 -2.81 2.19
CA GLY A 26 3.61 -2.62 3.38
C GLY A 26 2.11 -2.72 3.07
N CYS A 27 1.45 -3.79 3.57
CA CYS A 27 0.02 -4.06 3.35
C CYS A 27 -0.86 -3.68 4.56
N GLY A 28 -0.49 -2.64 5.29
CA GLY A 28 -1.33 -2.00 6.31
C GLY A 28 -2.42 -1.12 5.70
N GLY A 29 -3.13 -0.35 6.53
CA GLY A 29 -4.25 0.47 6.07
C GLY A 29 -3.92 1.49 4.96
N VAL A 30 -2.68 2.00 4.89
CA VAL A 30 -2.21 2.87 3.79
C VAL A 30 -1.96 2.04 2.53
N GLY A 31 -1.25 0.92 2.68
CA GLY A 31 -0.92 0.04 1.55
C GLY A 31 -2.17 -0.56 0.90
N ILE A 32 -3.14 -1.05 1.69
CA ILE A 32 -4.42 -1.53 1.14
C ILE A 32 -5.17 -0.41 0.41
N GLY A 33 -5.14 0.83 0.94
CA GLY A 33 -5.67 2.00 0.23
C GLY A 33 -4.97 2.25 -1.12
N ALA A 34 -3.64 2.09 -1.17
CA ALA A 34 -2.87 2.21 -2.41
C ALA A 34 -3.18 1.07 -3.40
N ILE A 35 -3.28 -0.18 -2.93
CA ILE A 35 -3.64 -1.34 -3.77
C ILE A 35 -5.01 -1.15 -4.43
N GLN A 36 -6.02 -0.75 -3.66
CA GLN A 36 -7.34 -0.48 -4.20
C GLN A 36 -7.33 0.67 -5.22
N ALA A 37 -6.58 1.74 -4.95
CA ALA A 37 -6.44 2.86 -5.87
C ALA A 37 -5.70 2.46 -7.15
N ALA A 38 -4.65 1.65 -7.06
CA ALA A 38 -3.94 1.12 -8.23
C ALA A 38 -4.86 0.28 -9.11
N ARG A 39 -5.69 -0.59 -8.49
CA ARG A 39 -6.72 -1.34 -9.19
C ARG A 39 -7.72 -0.42 -9.88
N LEU A 40 -8.19 0.65 -9.21
CA LEU A 40 -9.11 1.63 -9.79
C LEU A 40 -8.48 2.41 -10.96
N ALA A 41 -7.18 2.67 -10.90
CA ALA A 41 -6.42 3.29 -11.99
C ALA A 41 -6.19 2.34 -13.18
N GLY A 42 -6.47 1.04 -13.02
CA GLY A 42 -6.23 0.04 -14.07
C GLY A 42 -4.79 -0.48 -14.12
N ALA A 43 -4.03 -0.33 -13.05
CA ALA A 43 -2.67 -0.88 -12.94
C ALA A 43 -2.67 -2.41 -13.05
N HIS A 44 -1.68 -2.96 -13.74
CA HIS A 44 -1.48 -4.40 -13.83
C HIS A 44 -0.04 -4.72 -14.29
N PRO A 45 0.68 -5.58 -13.57
CA PRO A 45 0.31 -6.23 -12.31
C PRO A 45 0.36 -5.29 -11.09
N ILE A 46 -0.26 -5.72 -9.99
CA ILE A 46 -0.16 -5.08 -8.68
C ILE A 46 0.44 -6.10 -7.72
N VAL A 47 1.67 -5.85 -7.26
CA VAL A 47 2.40 -6.74 -6.36
C VAL A 47 2.37 -6.18 -4.93
N ALA A 48 1.80 -6.94 -4.01
CA ALA A 48 1.73 -6.59 -2.58
C ALA A 48 2.88 -7.25 -1.82
N VAL A 49 3.70 -6.44 -1.14
CA VAL A 49 4.87 -6.88 -0.38
C VAL A 49 4.67 -6.63 1.10
N ASP A 50 4.69 -7.68 1.92
CA ASP A 50 4.59 -7.58 3.40
C ASP A 50 5.18 -8.84 4.04
N PRO A 51 5.87 -8.77 5.18
CA PRO A 51 6.35 -9.97 5.88
C PRO A 51 5.21 -10.84 6.44
N SER A 52 4.04 -10.27 6.76
CA SER A 52 2.88 -10.98 7.26
C SER A 52 2.14 -11.72 6.13
N ALA A 53 2.03 -13.04 6.23
CA ALA A 53 1.28 -13.85 5.27
C ALA A 53 -0.20 -13.47 5.24
N ASP A 54 -0.80 -13.17 6.40
CA ASP A 54 -2.21 -12.79 6.50
C ASP A 54 -2.48 -11.46 5.80
N LYS A 55 -1.58 -10.48 5.93
CA LYS A 55 -1.70 -9.20 5.21
C LYS A 55 -1.53 -9.37 3.71
N ARG A 56 -0.60 -10.22 3.28
CA ARG A 56 -0.44 -10.55 1.85
C ARG A 56 -1.70 -11.20 1.30
N GLN A 57 -2.29 -12.16 2.04
CA GLN A 57 -3.54 -12.82 1.64
C GLN A 57 -4.70 -11.82 1.59
N ALA A 58 -4.82 -10.93 2.57
CA ALA A 58 -5.82 -9.87 2.56
C ALA A 58 -5.66 -8.94 1.35
N ALA A 59 -4.42 -8.58 1.00
CA ALA A 59 -4.12 -7.71 -0.14
C ALA A 59 -4.68 -8.23 -1.48
N LEU A 60 -4.68 -9.56 -1.69
CA LEU A 60 -5.30 -10.19 -2.86
C LEU A 60 -6.81 -9.88 -2.94
N GLY A 61 -7.52 -9.93 -1.80
CA GLY A 61 -8.94 -9.58 -1.71
C GLY A 61 -9.23 -8.12 -2.09
N PHE A 62 -8.27 -7.22 -1.89
CA PHE A 62 -8.39 -5.79 -2.23
C PHE A 62 -7.88 -5.43 -3.63
N GLY A 63 -7.34 -6.40 -4.38
CA GLY A 63 -7.00 -6.21 -5.78
C GLY A 63 -5.53 -6.33 -6.13
N ALA A 64 -4.67 -6.76 -5.20
CA ALA A 64 -3.34 -7.21 -5.57
C ALA A 64 -3.45 -8.45 -6.48
N THR A 65 -2.59 -8.54 -7.48
CA THR A 65 -2.53 -9.68 -8.41
C THR A 65 -1.49 -10.71 -7.98
N HIS A 66 -0.44 -10.24 -7.30
CA HIS A 66 0.67 -11.05 -6.81
C HIS A 66 1.06 -10.60 -5.40
N THR A 67 1.74 -11.48 -4.67
CA THR A 67 2.27 -11.15 -3.33
C THR A 67 3.70 -11.63 -3.20
N ALA A 68 4.50 -10.92 -2.38
CA ALA A 68 5.87 -11.32 -2.08
C ALA A 68 6.20 -11.10 -0.60
N ASP A 69 7.03 -11.99 -0.05
CA ASP A 69 7.59 -11.90 1.29
C ASP A 69 8.99 -11.27 1.22
N PRO A 70 9.22 -10.08 1.79
CA PRO A 70 10.52 -9.43 1.73
C PRO A 70 11.56 -10.06 2.65
N SER A 71 11.13 -10.82 3.67
CA SER A 71 12.03 -11.43 4.68
C SER A 71 12.71 -12.71 4.20
N ARG A 72 12.26 -13.23 3.08
CA ARG A 72 12.79 -14.43 2.48
C ARG A 72 13.28 -14.13 1.07
N GLY A 73 14.59 -14.30 0.85
CA GLY A 73 14.95 -14.98 -0.36
C GLY A 73 14.29 -16.36 -0.27
N ASP A 74 12.99 -16.44 -0.52
CA ASP A 74 12.25 -17.70 -0.50
C ASP A 74 12.85 -18.57 -1.61
N PRO A 75 13.43 -19.74 -1.31
CA PRO A 75 13.95 -20.63 -2.33
C PRO A 75 12.89 -21.02 -3.39
N SER A 76 11.59 -20.84 -3.07
CA SER A 76 10.46 -21.16 -3.95
C SER A 76 9.92 -19.97 -4.74
N THR A 77 10.14 -18.72 -4.26
CA THR A 77 9.63 -17.50 -4.92
C THR A 77 10.74 -16.54 -5.37
N GLY A 78 12.01 -16.83 -5.08
CA GLY A 78 13.12 -15.93 -5.41
C GLY A 78 13.18 -14.67 -4.53
N ASP A 79 14.02 -13.72 -4.95
CA ASP A 79 14.04 -12.38 -4.39
C ASP A 79 12.86 -11.53 -4.95
N LEU A 80 12.62 -10.34 -4.38
CA LEU A 80 11.54 -9.46 -4.81
C LEU A 80 11.63 -9.09 -6.30
N ALA A 81 12.84 -8.91 -6.82
CA ALA A 81 13.05 -8.58 -8.22
C ALA A 81 12.59 -9.72 -9.13
N THR A 82 12.83 -10.98 -8.76
CA THR A 82 12.36 -12.15 -9.49
C THR A 82 10.84 -12.21 -9.53
N VAL A 83 10.15 -12.05 -8.38
CA VAL A 83 8.68 -12.05 -8.33
C VAL A 83 8.10 -10.95 -9.22
N ILE A 84 8.68 -9.74 -9.17
CA ILE A 84 8.21 -8.61 -9.98
C ILE A 84 8.45 -8.90 -11.46
N THR A 85 9.63 -9.39 -11.83
CA THR A 85 10.00 -9.68 -13.21
C THR A 85 9.11 -10.78 -13.82
N GLU A 86 8.78 -11.80 -13.04
CA GLU A 86 7.82 -12.83 -13.45
C GLU A 86 6.41 -12.28 -13.63
N ALA A 87 5.95 -11.46 -12.68
CA ALA A 87 4.62 -10.85 -12.73
C ALA A 87 4.44 -9.89 -13.91
N THR A 88 5.53 -9.20 -14.33
CA THR A 88 5.52 -8.21 -15.41
C THR A 88 5.92 -8.77 -16.77
N GLY A 89 6.23 -10.05 -16.87
CA GLY A 89 6.67 -10.66 -18.12
C GLY A 89 8.08 -10.25 -18.54
N GLY A 90 8.97 -10.00 -17.60
CA GLY A 90 10.39 -9.73 -17.85
C GLY A 90 10.85 -8.31 -17.55
N HIS A 91 9.99 -7.49 -16.94
CA HIS A 91 10.30 -6.10 -16.56
C HIS A 91 10.33 -5.91 -15.04
N LEU A 92 10.83 -4.76 -14.58
CA LEU A 92 10.67 -4.27 -13.23
C LEU A 92 9.45 -3.34 -13.13
N ALA A 93 9.19 -2.78 -11.93
CA ALA A 93 8.01 -1.98 -11.68
C ALA A 93 8.09 -0.55 -12.25
N ASP A 94 6.99 -0.02 -12.76
CA ASP A 94 6.86 1.39 -13.10
C ASP A 94 6.75 2.24 -11.84
N HIS A 95 6.09 1.72 -10.80
CA HIS A 95 5.93 2.41 -9.52
C HIS A 95 6.18 1.47 -8.34
N VAL A 96 7.02 1.91 -7.41
CA VAL A 96 7.22 1.27 -6.10
C VAL A 96 6.77 2.24 -5.02
N LEU A 97 5.72 1.90 -4.27
CA LEU A 97 5.18 2.71 -3.18
C LEU A 97 5.58 2.10 -1.84
N VAL A 98 6.41 2.78 -1.06
CA VAL A 98 6.79 2.35 0.29
C VAL A 98 5.84 3.00 1.29
N THR A 99 4.89 2.21 1.82
CA THR A 99 3.79 2.69 2.68
C THR A 99 4.01 2.44 4.17
N THR A 100 5.16 1.89 4.53
CA THR A 100 5.60 1.64 5.90
C THR A 100 6.82 2.50 6.25
N GLY A 101 6.99 2.83 7.54
CA GLY A 101 8.18 3.53 8.04
C GLY A 101 9.32 2.58 8.43
N ALA A 102 9.21 1.28 8.19
CA ALA A 102 10.28 0.33 8.49
C ALA A 102 11.50 0.57 7.59
N PRO A 103 12.71 0.78 8.16
CA PRO A 103 13.92 1.07 7.36
C PRO A 103 14.20 0.00 6.30
N ALA A 104 14.02 -1.28 6.63
CA ALA A 104 14.21 -2.39 5.71
C ALA A 104 13.31 -2.35 4.47
N ALA A 105 12.19 -1.62 4.51
CA ALA A 105 11.30 -1.46 3.36
C ALA A 105 11.82 -0.45 2.32
N LEU A 106 12.76 0.40 2.70
CA LEU A 106 13.43 1.37 1.82
C LEU A 106 14.69 0.76 1.19
N ASP A 107 15.28 -0.23 1.87
CA ASP A 107 16.50 -0.90 1.40
C ASP A 107 16.21 -1.67 0.10
N GLY A 108 16.96 -1.37 -0.95
CA GLY A 108 16.78 -1.97 -2.27
C GLY A 108 15.48 -1.63 -3.01
N ALA A 109 14.55 -0.84 -2.42
CA ALA A 109 13.27 -0.52 -3.07
C ALA A 109 13.44 0.17 -4.44
N ILE A 110 14.51 0.95 -4.60
CA ILE A 110 14.83 1.66 -5.85
C ILE A 110 15.33 0.72 -6.95
N ASP A 111 15.90 -0.44 -6.58
CA ASP A 111 16.38 -1.46 -7.52
C ASP A 111 15.24 -2.23 -8.18
N LEU A 112 14.05 -2.18 -7.58
CA LEU A 112 12.84 -2.80 -8.12
C LEU A 112 12.21 -2.01 -9.28
N LEU A 113 12.73 -0.80 -9.60
CA LEU A 113 12.18 0.08 -10.62
C LEU A 113 12.70 -0.24 -12.02
N ALA A 114 11.81 -0.29 -12.98
CA ALA A 114 12.12 -0.21 -14.40
C ALA A 114 12.79 1.13 -14.78
N PRO A 115 13.43 1.26 -15.93
CA PRO A 115 13.79 2.57 -16.47
C PRO A 115 12.55 3.49 -16.53
N MET A 116 12.73 4.78 -16.19
CA MET A 116 11.70 5.80 -16.01
C MET A 116 10.76 5.57 -14.80
N GLY A 117 10.98 4.53 -14.00
CA GLY A 117 10.16 4.19 -12.85
C GLY A 117 10.26 5.19 -11.69
N GLN A 118 9.29 5.15 -10.79
CA GLN A 118 9.14 6.07 -9.68
C GLN A 118 9.09 5.35 -8.34
N LEU A 119 10.00 5.69 -7.41
CA LEU A 119 9.92 5.32 -6.01
C LEU A 119 9.12 6.38 -5.25
N VAL A 120 8.00 6.01 -4.66
CA VAL A 120 7.15 6.91 -3.87
C VAL A 120 7.26 6.56 -2.39
N ILE A 121 7.85 7.46 -1.61
CA ILE A 121 8.02 7.32 -0.17
C ILE A 121 6.79 7.93 0.52
N VAL A 122 5.97 7.08 1.13
CA VAL A 122 4.71 7.42 1.80
C VAL A 122 4.82 7.22 3.31
N GLY A 123 5.43 6.12 3.73
CA GLY A 123 5.71 5.81 5.13
C GLY A 123 6.75 6.79 5.70
N MET A 124 6.56 7.17 6.96
CA MET A 124 7.49 8.06 7.65
C MET A 124 8.46 7.21 8.47
N ALA A 125 9.68 7.06 7.97
CA ALA A 125 10.79 6.48 8.72
C ALA A 125 11.35 7.49 9.75
N GLY A 126 12.21 7.03 10.65
CA GLY A 126 12.92 7.92 11.57
C GLY A 126 13.84 8.91 10.84
N ASP A 127 14.12 10.04 11.47
CA ASP A 127 14.94 11.12 10.87
C ASP A 127 16.40 10.69 10.60
N ASP A 128 16.85 9.60 11.21
CA ASP A 128 18.17 8.99 11.05
C ASP A 128 18.23 7.97 9.90
N VAL A 129 17.10 7.63 9.30
CA VAL A 129 17.03 6.68 8.18
C VAL A 129 17.36 7.39 6.88
N THR A 130 18.33 6.85 6.16
CA THR A 130 18.77 7.36 4.86
C THR A 130 18.67 6.29 3.79
N ILE A 131 18.53 6.72 2.54
CA ILE A 131 18.69 5.87 1.36
C ILE A 131 19.94 6.30 0.62
N ASP A 132 20.76 5.34 0.20
CA ASP A 132 21.97 5.60 -0.58
C ASP A 132 21.67 5.43 -2.07
N VAL A 133 21.84 6.51 -2.84
CA VAL A 133 21.49 6.52 -4.26
C VAL A 133 22.58 7.23 -5.06
N ALA A 134 23.18 6.53 -6.01
CA ALA A 134 24.13 7.15 -6.94
C ALA A 134 23.38 8.07 -7.92
N PRO A 135 23.69 9.38 -7.98
CA PRO A 135 23.01 10.31 -8.90
C PRO A 135 23.13 9.92 -10.37
N SER A 136 24.28 9.34 -10.75
CA SER A 136 24.50 8.86 -12.11
C SER A 136 23.53 7.73 -12.51
N TRP A 137 23.18 6.88 -11.55
CA TRP A 137 22.24 5.77 -11.78
C TRP A 137 20.80 6.28 -11.95
N LEU A 138 20.37 7.29 -11.18
CA LEU A 138 19.08 7.96 -11.39
C LEU A 138 19.00 8.57 -12.79
N ALA A 139 20.04 9.31 -13.17
CA ALA A 139 20.09 10.01 -14.47
C ALA A 139 20.13 9.04 -15.65
N ALA A 140 20.96 7.97 -15.57
CA ALA A 140 21.12 7.01 -16.65
C ALA A 140 19.82 6.24 -16.98
N ALA A 141 18.97 6.00 -15.99
CA ALA A 141 17.71 5.27 -16.17
C ALA A 141 16.46 6.16 -16.08
N ASN A 142 16.60 7.48 -15.96
CA ASN A 142 15.51 8.45 -15.77
C ASN A 142 14.58 8.09 -14.62
N LYS A 143 15.09 7.49 -13.55
CA LYS A 143 14.30 7.12 -12.37
C LYS A 143 14.03 8.33 -11.49
N SER A 144 12.96 8.28 -10.68
CA SER A 144 12.55 9.36 -9.79
C SER A 144 12.31 8.86 -8.37
N ILE A 145 12.57 9.71 -7.38
CA ILE A 145 12.18 9.49 -5.98
C ILE A 145 11.28 10.64 -5.58
N LEU A 146 10.07 10.29 -5.11
CA LEU A 146 9.01 11.24 -4.77
C LEU A 146 8.58 11.05 -3.32
N GLY A 147 8.41 12.14 -2.58
CA GLY A 147 7.77 12.14 -1.27
C GLY A 147 6.25 12.32 -1.41
N SER A 148 5.47 11.61 -0.59
CA SER A 148 4.01 11.68 -0.62
C SER A 148 3.43 11.79 0.79
N LYS A 149 3.40 13.00 1.33
CA LYS A 149 2.75 13.28 2.61
C LYS A 149 1.23 13.35 2.42
N MET A 150 0.49 12.52 3.18
CA MET A 150 -0.97 12.41 3.09
C MET A 150 -1.48 12.16 1.64
N GLY A 151 -0.68 11.51 0.79
CA GLY A 151 -1.04 11.22 -0.59
C GLY A 151 -1.08 12.45 -1.49
N THR A 152 -0.40 13.56 -1.13
CA THR A 152 -0.49 14.85 -1.85
C THR A 152 -1.95 15.27 -2.06
N ALA A 153 -2.83 14.92 -1.09
CA ALA A 153 -4.28 14.99 -1.24
C ALA A 153 -4.83 16.41 -1.07
N ARG A 154 -5.83 16.71 -1.86
CA ARG A 154 -6.72 17.87 -1.71
C ARG A 154 -7.99 17.40 -1.01
N VAL A 155 -8.03 17.49 0.32
CA VAL A 155 -9.07 16.88 1.17
C VAL A 155 -10.49 17.20 0.70
N ALA A 156 -10.76 18.46 0.32
CA ALA A 156 -12.08 18.90 -0.13
C ALA A 156 -12.52 18.30 -1.50
N VAL A 157 -11.59 17.73 -2.26
CA VAL A 157 -11.84 17.12 -3.56
C VAL A 157 -11.75 15.60 -3.48
N ASP A 158 -10.66 15.10 -2.89
CA ASP A 158 -10.33 13.68 -2.95
C ASP A 158 -11.19 12.85 -1.98
N VAL A 159 -11.59 13.41 -0.81
CA VAL A 159 -12.48 12.68 0.11
C VAL A 159 -13.87 12.45 -0.49
N PRO A 160 -14.57 13.46 -1.06
CA PRO A 160 -15.83 13.20 -1.77
C PRO A 160 -15.70 12.16 -2.90
N ALA A 161 -14.61 12.21 -3.68
CA ALA A 161 -14.37 11.25 -4.75
C ALA A 161 -14.23 9.81 -4.21
N LEU A 162 -13.49 9.62 -3.10
CA LEU A 162 -13.36 8.31 -2.44
C LEU A 162 -14.71 7.80 -1.90
N ILE A 163 -15.55 8.68 -1.37
CA ILE A 163 -16.91 8.33 -0.93
C ILE A 163 -17.74 7.83 -2.11
N GLU A 164 -17.67 8.50 -3.26
CA GLU A 164 -18.39 8.05 -4.46
C GLU A 164 -17.85 6.73 -5.01
N HIS A 165 -16.54 6.48 -4.93
CA HIS A 165 -15.98 5.17 -5.26
C HIS A 165 -16.49 4.07 -4.32
N HIS A 166 -16.61 4.37 -3.02
CA HIS A 166 -17.16 3.44 -2.05
C HIS A 166 -18.64 3.15 -2.31
N ARG A 167 -19.46 4.20 -2.50
CA ARG A 167 -20.89 4.05 -2.82
C ARG A 167 -21.16 3.25 -4.08
N ALA A 168 -20.26 3.36 -5.05
CA ALA A 168 -20.32 2.61 -6.30
C ALA A 168 -19.74 1.17 -6.18
N GLY A 169 -19.42 0.68 -4.98
CA GLY A 169 -18.84 -0.64 -4.75
C GLY A 169 -17.42 -0.85 -5.31
N ARG A 170 -16.74 0.22 -5.73
CA ARG A 170 -15.40 0.16 -6.33
C ARG A 170 -14.27 0.25 -5.31
N LEU A 171 -14.54 0.81 -4.13
CA LEU A 171 -13.63 0.95 -3.01
C LEU A 171 -14.25 0.29 -1.78
N ASP A 172 -13.64 -0.78 -1.30
CA ASP A 172 -14.10 -1.49 -0.10
C ASP A 172 -13.48 -0.88 1.17
N LEU A 173 -14.26 -0.05 1.86
CA LEU A 173 -13.85 0.53 3.14
C LEU A 173 -14.24 -0.38 4.33
N ALA A 174 -15.35 -1.11 4.21
CA ALA A 174 -15.86 -1.96 5.27
C ALA A 174 -14.95 -3.18 5.48
N GLY A 175 -14.53 -3.85 4.40
CA GLY A 175 -13.60 -4.97 4.44
C GLY A 175 -12.21 -4.63 5.00
N MET A 176 -11.83 -3.36 5.01
CA MET A 176 -10.58 -2.92 5.65
C MET A 176 -10.62 -2.98 7.18
N VAL A 177 -11.81 -2.98 7.81
CA VAL A 177 -11.96 -3.03 9.26
C VAL A 177 -11.83 -4.48 9.72
N SER A 178 -10.67 -4.83 10.27
CA SER A 178 -10.37 -6.19 10.75
C SER A 178 -11.07 -6.49 12.07
N THR A 179 -11.02 -5.53 13.01
CA THR A 179 -11.58 -5.68 14.35
C THR A 179 -12.24 -4.40 14.85
N THR A 180 -13.20 -4.55 15.75
CA THR A 180 -13.82 -3.43 16.45
C THR A 180 -13.74 -3.65 17.96
N HIS A 181 -13.43 -2.60 18.70
CA HIS A 181 -13.33 -2.61 20.15
C HIS A 181 -14.15 -1.48 20.76
N THR A 182 -14.49 -1.62 22.03
CA THR A 182 -14.99 -0.51 22.86
C THR A 182 -13.82 0.32 23.38
N LEU A 183 -14.09 1.50 23.93
CA LEU A 183 -13.05 2.29 24.57
C LEU A 183 -12.46 1.59 25.80
N ASP A 184 -13.25 0.75 26.48
CA ASP A 184 -12.81 -0.02 27.64
C ASP A 184 -11.76 -1.10 27.27
N ASP A 185 -11.75 -1.52 25.99
CA ASP A 185 -10.83 -2.52 25.42
C ASP A 185 -9.68 -1.89 24.61
N ILE A 186 -9.39 -0.60 24.83
CA ILE A 186 -8.41 0.15 24.00
C ILE A 186 -7.02 -0.48 24.02
N ASP A 187 -6.58 -1.03 25.14
CA ASP A 187 -5.26 -1.66 25.27
C ASP A 187 -5.16 -2.88 24.35
N ARG A 188 -6.23 -3.68 24.25
CA ARG A 188 -6.30 -4.82 23.34
C ARG A 188 -6.24 -4.36 21.87
N ALA A 189 -6.92 -3.26 21.54
CA ALA A 189 -6.84 -2.69 20.20
C ALA A 189 -5.41 -2.27 19.83
N PHE A 190 -4.66 -1.67 20.77
CA PHE A 190 -3.25 -1.34 20.58
C PHE A 190 -2.39 -2.59 20.42
N ASP A 191 -2.58 -3.62 21.24
CA ASP A 191 -1.83 -4.87 21.15
C ASP A 191 -1.97 -5.54 19.78
N GLU A 192 -3.18 -5.56 19.19
CA GLU A 192 -3.43 -6.09 17.86
C GLU A 192 -2.69 -5.29 16.77
N VAL A 193 -2.68 -3.98 16.88
CA VAL A 193 -1.94 -3.09 15.96
C VAL A 193 -0.43 -3.31 16.09
N TRP A 194 0.11 -3.39 17.33
CA TRP A 194 1.54 -3.60 17.57
C TRP A 194 2.03 -4.95 17.06
N ARG A 195 1.23 -6.01 17.19
CA ARG A 195 1.54 -7.33 16.62
C ARG A 195 1.46 -7.36 15.10
N GLY A 196 0.76 -6.38 14.52
CA GLY A 196 0.60 -6.32 13.07
C GLY A 196 -0.43 -7.32 12.51
N ASP A 197 -1.31 -7.86 13.34
CA ASP A 197 -2.29 -8.90 12.96
C ASP A 197 -3.49 -8.33 12.18
N VAL A 198 -3.63 -7.02 12.13
CA VAL A 198 -4.81 -6.33 11.58
C VAL A 198 -4.44 -5.35 10.47
N VAL A 199 -5.33 -5.19 9.50
CA VAL A 199 -5.24 -4.10 8.51
C VAL A 199 -5.68 -2.79 9.18
N ARG A 200 -6.81 -2.82 9.88
CA ARG A 200 -7.35 -1.69 10.64
C ARG A 200 -8.22 -2.16 11.82
N THR A 201 -7.94 -1.62 12.98
CA THR A 201 -8.79 -1.69 14.17
C THR A 201 -9.57 -0.39 14.32
N VAL A 202 -10.84 -0.48 14.71
CA VAL A 202 -11.70 0.66 14.99
C VAL A 202 -12.21 0.59 16.43
N VAL A 203 -12.06 1.68 17.17
CA VAL A 203 -12.64 1.83 18.52
C VAL A 203 -13.95 2.58 18.39
N LEU A 204 -15.04 1.95 18.86
CA LEU A 204 -16.38 2.51 18.86
C LEU A 204 -16.69 3.12 20.23
N PRO A 205 -16.95 4.44 20.30
CA PRO A 205 -17.45 5.06 21.54
C PRO A 205 -18.78 4.43 21.98
N LYS A 206 -19.07 4.50 23.27
CA LYS A 206 -20.34 3.96 23.83
C LYS A 206 -21.55 4.60 23.14
N GLY A 207 -22.45 3.74 22.66
CA GLY A 207 -23.66 4.16 21.94
C GLY A 207 -23.46 4.38 20.43
N SER A 208 -22.27 4.10 19.89
CA SER A 208 -22.07 4.09 18.43
C SER A 208 -22.88 2.99 17.76
N PRO A 209 -23.44 3.22 16.56
CA PRO A 209 -24.04 2.15 15.78
C PRO A 209 -22.96 1.14 15.37
N ALA A 210 -23.36 -0.11 15.17
CA ALA A 210 -22.46 -1.12 14.58
C ALA A 210 -21.99 -0.65 13.19
N LEU A 211 -20.72 -0.94 12.88
CA LEU A 211 -20.22 -0.67 11.53
C LEU A 211 -20.89 -1.63 10.52
N PRO A 212 -21.20 -1.16 9.30
CA PRO A 212 -21.68 -2.03 8.23
C PRO A 212 -20.71 -3.19 8.03
N GLN A 213 -21.23 -4.42 7.96
CA GLN A 213 -20.41 -5.57 7.59
C GLN A 213 -20.18 -5.57 6.09
N ALA A 214 -19.03 -6.11 5.64
CA ALA A 214 -18.68 -6.18 4.21
C ALA A 214 -19.73 -6.89 3.32
N GLN A 215 -20.68 -7.61 3.93
CA GLN A 215 -21.75 -8.33 3.24
C GLN A 215 -23.02 -7.49 2.98
N ASP A 216 -23.13 -6.29 3.55
CA ASP A 216 -24.33 -5.45 3.45
C ASP A 216 -24.27 -4.42 2.29
N ALA A 217 -23.22 -4.47 1.49
CA ALA A 217 -23.01 -3.61 0.31
C ALA A 217 -23.36 -4.38 -0.98
N GLY A 218 -24.62 -4.87 -1.08
CA GLY A 218 -25.18 -5.48 -2.27
C GLY A 218 -26.02 -4.49 -3.08
#